data_78c6cacc63f93d2c133a65e0e234510b
#
_entry.id   78c6cacc63f93d2c133a65e0e234510b
#
_cell.length_a   1.000
_cell.length_b   1.000
_cell.length_c   1.000
_cell.angle_alpha   90.00
_cell.angle_beta   90.00
_cell.angle_gamma   90.00
#
_symmetry.space_group_name_H-M   'P 1'
#
loop_
_entity.id
_entity.type
_entity.pdbx_description
1 polymer ?
#
loop_
_entity_poly.entity_id
_entity_poly.type
_entity_poly.pdbx_seq_one_letter_code
_entity_poly.pdbx_strand_id
1 'polypeptide(L)'
;MDFLDTIVRRNPSLIQTAVSMHQRNELPANSVVVDLDMVEENAVKILDAAAGRGIHLYFMTKQFGRNPEICRTLNNVGIDKAVAVDLEDGICLQKNGIRVGHIGHLVQIPKASIRYVLSSMAPEVITVFSYEKALQISEVAKDLGIVQNLLIRVVGKGDFFYPFQFGGIEEEDLLETVGKICKLPSVRVVGVVSFPCFRFDVKARKTMPMPNLFTLKRTVKTLEKELGLRITQINAPGDSSAQMMDQFRELGVTHVEPGNAFTGTTPWHAFEDLPEKPAWLYLSEISHIDGDNAYAIGGGLMSGDSPMGIWSTLYHNHRLNALSGDNVDSILRRKILAERSGYIDYYGTLYGNREVEFSVGDSVIYGLRNQVFVSRANVAIVKGIQSHKPVLLGIFDRLGNPIETSFFGR
;
A
#
# COMPACT_ATOMS: atom_id res chain seq x y z
N MET A 1 3.32 -0.28 -21.84
CA MET A 1 3.66 0.86 -20.95
C MET A 1 3.92 0.26 -19.57
N ASP A 2 4.86 0.75 -18.82
CA ASP A 2 5.18 0.30 -17.47
C ASP A 2 5.24 1.51 -16.52
N PHE A 3 5.45 1.27 -15.22
CA PHE A 3 5.55 2.37 -14.25
C PHE A 3 6.71 3.31 -14.55
N LEU A 4 7.83 2.79 -15.05
CA LEU A 4 8.99 3.62 -15.41
C LEU A 4 8.64 4.60 -16.53
N ASP A 5 7.99 4.13 -17.59
CA ASP A 5 7.53 4.99 -18.69
C ASP A 5 6.57 6.08 -18.19
N THR A 6 5.72 5.72 -17.22
CA THR A 6 4.79 6.68 -16.62
C THR A 6 5.51 7.73 -15.79
N ILE A 7 6.55 7.36 -15.03
CA ILE A 7 7.38 8.32 -14.27
C ILE A 7 8.13 9.24 -15.22
N VAL A 8 8.81 8.69 -16.24
CA VAL A 8 9.55 9.45 -17.24
C VAL A 8 8.67 10.53 -17.89
N ARG A 9 7.43 10.20 -18.18
CA ARG A 9 6.48 11.08 -18.85
C ARG A 9 5.78 12.07 -17.92
N ARG A 10 5.40 11.65 -16.71
CA ARG A 10 4.52 12.43 -15.82
C ARG A 10 5.21 13.06 -14.62
N ASN A 11 6.40 12.58 -14.25
CA ASN A 11 7.22 13.16 -13.18
C ASN A 11 8.73 12.97 -13.44
N PRO A 12 9.28 13.48 -14.56
CA PRO A 12 10.71 13.36 -14.86
C PRO A 12 11.58 14.05 -13.82
N SER A 13 11.10 15.11 -13.18
CA SER A 13 11.83 15.84 -12.14
C SER A 13 12.17 14.96 -10.94
N LEU A 14 11.34 13.97 -10.61
CA LEU A 14 11.64 13.00 -9.56
C LEU A 14 12.86 12.16 -9.91
N ILE A 15 12.96 11.67 -11.16
CA ILE A 15 14.13 10.91 -11.65
C ILE A 15 15.38 11.77 -11.59
N GLN A 16 15.32 12.97 -12.16
CA GLN A 16 16.44 13.90 -12.21
C GLN A 16 16.93 14.28 -10.81
N THR A 17 16.01 14.53 -9.89
CA THR A 17 16.33 14.83 -8.48
C THR A 17 17.01 13.63 -7.81
N ALA A 18 16.46 12.42 -7.98
CA ALA A 18 17.03 11.22 -7.37
C ALA A 18 18.47 10.97 -7.86
N VAL A 19 18.71 11.07 -9.17
CA VAL A 19 20.06 10.93 -9.75
C VAL A 19 21.00 12.01 -9.23
N SER A 20 20.58 13.28 -9.28
CA SER A 20 21.39 14.40 -8.80
C SER A 20 21.80 14.26 -7.34
N MET A 21 20.86 13.90 -6.46
CA MET A 21 21.12 13.70 -5.03
C MET A 21 21.98 12.46 -4.77
N HIS A 22 21.77 11.38 -5.52
CA HIS A 22 22.57 10.17 -5.40
C HIS A 22 24.04 10.44 -5.79
N GLN A 23 24.28 11.07 -6.93
CA GLN A 23 25.63 11.39 -7.40
C GLN A 23 26.37 12.40 -6.50
N ARG A 24 25.63 13.14 -5.65
CA ARG A 24 26.23 13.98 -4.59
C ARG A 24 26.35 13.27 -3.24
N ASN A 25 26.11 11.95 -3.18
CA ASN A 25 26.09 11.16 -1.94
C ASN A 25 25.05 11.63 -0.91
N GLU A 26 23.94 12.20 -1.36
CA GLU A 26 22.85 12.66 -0.50
C GLU A 26 21.78 11.60 -0.31
N LEU A 27 21.63 10.70 -1.27
CA LEU A 27 20.73 9.55 -1.22
C LEU A 27 21.52 8.26 -1.37
N PRO A 28 21.36 7.28 -0.47
CA PRO A 28 21.98 5.97 -0.63
C PRO A 28 21.26 5.14 -1.68
N ALA A 29 22.00 4.21 -2.30
CA ALA A 29 21.40 3.11 -3.03
C ALA A 29 20.42 2.28 -2.15
N ASN A 30 19.59 1.45 -2.78
CA ASN A 30 18.52 0.70 -2.12
C ASN A 30 17.52 1.61 -1.39
N SER A 31 17.08 2.67 -2.05
CA SER A 31 16.12 3.62 -1.51
C SER A 31 14.88 3.78 -2.40
N VAL A 32 13.71 3.74 -1.80
CA VAL A 32 12.51 4.28 -2.40
C VAL A 32 12.52 5.79 -2.18
N VAL A 33 12.65 6.55 -3.25
CA VAL A 33 12.65 8.03 -3.21
C VAL A 33 11.24 8.52 -3.45
N VAL A 34 10.72 9.31 -2.51
CA VAL A 34 9.34 9.79 -2.52
C VAL A 34 9.30 11.30 -2.73
N ASP A 35 8.54 11.73 -3.72
CA ASP A 35 8.13 13.11 -3.94
C ASP A 35 6.93 13.44 -3.03
N LEU A 36 7.20 14.05 -1.89
CA LEU A 36 6.18 14.28 -0.86
C LEU A 36 5.10 15.27 -1.31
N ASP A 37 5.47 16.28 -2.10
CA ASP A 37 4.50 17.26 -2.63
C ASP A 37 3.53 16.57 -3.61
N MET A 38 4.03 15.62 -4.40
CA MET A 38 3.18 14.84 -5.30
C MET A 38 2.27 13.85 -4.55
N VAL A 39 2.74 13.29 -3.43
CA VAL A 39 1.87 12.48 -2.53
C VAL A 39 0.74 13.35 -1.98
N GLU A 40 1.04 14.57 -1.55
CA GLU A 40 0.04 15.54 -1.06
C GLU A 40 -0.98 15.88 -2.15
N GLU A 41 -0.52 16.20 -3.37
CA GLU A 41 -1.39 16.47 -4.53
C GLU A 41 -2.31 15.29 -4.85
N ASN A 42 -1.78 14.07 -4.84
CA ASN A 42 -2.55 12.85 -5.06
C ASN A 42 -3.59 12.62 -3.95
N ALA A 43 -3.22 12.85 -2.69
CA ALA A 43 -4.12 12.71 -1.55
C ALA A 43 -5.31 13.69 -1.64
N VAL A 44 -5.06 14.94 -2.03
CA VAL A 44 -6.12 15.93 -2.27
C VAL A 44 -7.07 15.43 -3.35
N LYS A 45 -6.57 14.95 -4.48
CA LYS A 45 -7.42 14.42 -5.58
C LYS A 45 -8.29 13.25 -5.14
N ILE A 46 -7.73 12.33 -4.33
CA ILE A 46 -8.47 11.17 -3.82
C ILE A 46 -9.54 11.63 -2.84
N LEU A 47 -9.21 12.56 -1.93
CA LEU A 47 -10.15 13.11 -0.95
C LEU A 47 -11.29 13.88 -1.65
N ASP A 48 -10.98 14.74 -2.60
CA ASP A 48 -11.96 15.49 -3.38
C ASP A 48 -12.90 14.54 -4.16
N ALA A 49 -12.35 13.50 -4.75
CA ALA A 49 -13.15 12.49 -5.43
C ALA A 49 -14.07 11.70 -4.47
N ALA A 50 -13.67 11.48 -3.23
CA ALA A 50 -14.50 10.84 -2.21
C ALA A 50 -15.54 11.81 -1.60
N ALA A 51 -15.23 13.11 -1.59
CA ALA A 51 -16.10 14.15 -1.01
C ALA A 51 -17.47 14.18 -1.68
N GLY A 52 -18.53 14.31 -0.90
CA GLY A 52 -19.91 14.32 -1.39
C GLY A 52 -20.43 12.99 -1.94
N ARG A 53 -19.61 11.93 -1.95
CA ARG A 53 -19.99 10.58 -2.38
C ARG A 53 -20.30 9.64 -1.22
N GLY A 54 -20.11 10.08 0.03
CA GLY A 54 -20.30 9.24 1.21
C GLY A 54 -19.25 8.14 1.35
N ILE A 55 -18.06 8.31 0.73
CA ILE A 55 -16.95 7.38 0.81
C ILE A 55 -15.97 7.87 1.88
N HIS A 56 -15.72 7.02 2.87
CA HIS A 56 -14.73 7.26 3.91
C HIS A 56 -13.41 6.58 3.58
N LEU A 57 -12.31 7.25 3.91
CA LEU A 57 -10.97 6.81 3.56
C LEU A 57 -10.21 6.39 4.83
N TYR A 58 -9.62 5.18 4.80
CA TYR A 58 -8.55 4.77 5.69
C TYR A 58 -7.28 4.61 4.86
N PHE A 59 -6.20 5.31 5.14
CA PHE A 59 -4.99 5.16 4.35
C PHE A 59 -4.20 3.89 4.73
N MET A 60 -3.73 3.15 3.72
CA MET A 60 -2.95 1.93 3.89
C MET A 60 -1.45 2.25 3.82
N THR A 61 -0.69 1.82 4.83
CA THR A 61 0.72 2.23 5.04
C THR A 61 1.75 1.26 4.51
N LYS A 62 1.39 0.00 4.23
CA LYS A 62 2.35 -1.04 3.84
C LYS A 62 3.16 -0.72 2.58
N GLN A 63 2.58 0.06 1.66
CA GLN A 63 3.22 0.42 0.41
C GLN A 63 4.45 1.30 0.65
N PHE A 64 4.36 2.27 1.55
CA PHE A 64 5.40 3.25 1.83
C PHE A 64 6.09 3.04 3.20
N GLY A 65 6.07 1.82 3.73
CA GLY A 65 6.84 1.44 4.92
C GLY A 65 6.47 2.22 6.17
N ARG A 66 5.18 2.48 6.40
CA ARG A 66 4.71 3.16 7.63
C ARG A 66 5.34 4.55 7.83
N ASN A 67 5.83 5.15 6.76
CA ASN A 67 6.63 6.37 6.83
C ASN A 67 5.86 7.50 7.54
N PRO A 68 6.39 8.08 8.63
CA PRO A 68 5.66 9.07 9.43
C PRO A 68 5.46 10.40 8.71
N GLU A 69 6.35 10.81 7.81
CA GLU A 69 6.19 12.06 7.05
C GLU A 69 5.04 11.94 6.05
N ILE A 70 4.94 10.80 5.35
CA ILE A 70 3.81 10.53 4.46
C ILE A 70 2.51 10.48 5.28
N CYS A 71 2.49 9.77 6.41
CA CYS A 71 1.30 9.70 7.26
C CYS A 71 0.85 11.08 7.76
N ARG A 72 1.79 11.94 8.20
CA ARG A 72 1.46 13.32 8.61
C ARG A 72 0.93 14.15 7.46
N THR A 73 1.50 14.00 6.27
CA THR A 73 1.01 14.68 5.06
C THR A 73 -0.44 14.27 4.75
N LEU A 74 -0.76 12.98 4.82
CA LEU A 74 -2.14 12.50 4.62
C LEU A 74 -3.10 13.03 5.70
N ASN A 75 -2.67 13.06 6.96
CA ASN A 75 -3.46 13.64 8.05
C ASN A 75 -3.74 15.14 7.82
N ASN A 76 -2.72 15.89 7.38
CA ASN A 76 -2.85 17.34 7.11
C ASN A 76 -3.82 17.63 5.95
N VAL A 77 -3.89 16.74 4.97
CA VAL A 77 -4.89 16.82 3.88
C VAL A 77 -6.31 16.53 4.38
N GLY A 78 -6.47 15.81 5.50
CA GLY A 78 -7.76 15.44 6.07
C GLY A 78 -8.09 13.96 6.01
N ILE A 79 -7.14 13.11 5.62
CA ILE A 79 -7.28 11.64 5.69
C ILE A 79 -6.56 11.20 6.98
N ASP A 80 -7.30 11.19 8.10
CA ASP A 80 -6.72 11.18 9.45
C ASP A 80 -6.64 9.80 10.12
N LYS A 81 -7.01 8.71 9.40
CA LYS A 81 -7.05 7.37 9.97
C LYS A 81 -6.36 6.36 9.06
N ALA A 82 -5.50 5.54 9.64
CA ALA A 82 -4.75 4.49 8.96
C ALA A 82 -5.40 3.11 9.10
N VAL A 83 -5.11 2.24 8.14
CA VAL A 83 -5.28 0.79 8.29
C VAL A 83 -3.97 0.20 8.76
N ALA A 84 -3.98 -0.50 9.89
CA ALA A 84 -2.87 -1.32 10.33
C ALA A 84 -2.99 -2.74 9.74
N VAL A 85 -1.97 -3.19 9.02
CA VAL A 85 -1.92 -4.53 8.42
C VAL A 85 -1.92 -5.61 9.49
N ASP A 86 -1.11 -5.38 10.53
CA ASP A 86 -0.89 -6.25 11.68
C ASP A 86 -0.65 -5.43 12.95
N LEU A 87 -0.34 -6.12 14.04
CA LEU A 87 -0.05 -5.48 15.34
C LEU A 87 1.17 -4.57 15.28
N GLU A 88 2.25 -5.00 14.61
CA GLU A 88 3.51 -4.23 14.52
C GLU A 88 3.31 -2.92 13.75
N ASP A 89 2.51 -2.99 12.69
CA ASP A 89 2.08 -1.83 11.92
C ASP A 89 1.34 -0.83 12.82
N GLY A 90 0.37 -1.33 13.58
CA GLY A 90 -0.40 -0.51 14.52
C GLY A 90 0.46 0.13 15.62
N ILE A 91 1.42 -0.63 16.17
CA ILE A 91 2.38 -0.10 17.16
C ILE A 91 3.23 1.02 16.56
N CYS A 92 3.73 0.84 15.33
CA CYS A 92 4.51 1.84 14.64
C CYS A 92 3.71 3.13 14.40
N LEU A 93 2.48 3.01 13.92
CA LEU A 93 1.58 4.14 13.70
C LEU A 93 1.30 4.89 15.00
N GLN A 94 0.93 4.18 16.04
CA GLN A 94 0.63 4.76 17.36
C GLN A 94 1.83 5.50 17.96
N LYS A 95 3.05 4.93 17.87
CA LYS A 95 4.29 5.60 18.32
C LYS A 95 4.56 6.92 17.61
N ASN A 96 4.12 7.05 16.37
CA ASN A 96 4.25 8.27 15.56
C ASN A 96 3.04 9.21 15.66
N GLY A 97 2.10 8.95 16.58
CA GLY A 97 0.91 9.78 16.79
C GLY A 97 -0.14 9.64 15.68
N ILE A 98 -0.08 8.59 14.89
CA ILE A 98 -1.02 8.32 13.79
C ILE A 98 -2.18 7.47 14.32
N ARG A 99 -3.41 7.93 14.07
CA ARG A 99 -4.62 7.22 14.48
C ARG A 99 -4.85 5.96 13.66
N VAL A 100 -5.07 4.84 14.33
CA VAL A 100 -5.49 3.60 13.68
C VAL A 100 -7.02 3.61 13.55
N GLY A 101 -7.52 3.62 12.33
CA GLY A 101 -8.96 3.49 12.06
C GLY A 101 -9.37 2.02 12.01
N HIS A 102 -8.60 1.18 11.33
CA HIS A 102 -8.95 -0.21 11.10
C HIS A 102 -7.77 -1.14 11.35
N ILE A 103 -7.99 -2.23 12.08
CA ILE A 103 -7.01 -3.31 12.33
C ILE A 103 -7.71 -4.68 12.32
N GLY A 104 -6.94 -5.76 12.16
CA GLY A 104 -7.45 -7.12 12.15
C GLY A 104 -7.97 -7.60 10.80
N HIS A 105 -7.94 -6.75 9.80
CA HIS A 105 -8.46 -7.05 8.46
C HIS A 105 -7.58 -8.04 7.68
N LEU A 106 -6.27 -7.84 7.68
CA LEU A 106 -5.32 -8.72 6.97
C LEU A 106 -4.70 -9.75 7.91
N VAL A 107 -4.30 -9.33 9.09
CA VAL A 107 -3.77 -10.18 10.14
C VAL A 107 -4.58 -9.97 11.42
N GLN A 108 -5.09 -11.06 12.00
CA GLN A 108 -5.86 -11.00 13.24
C GLN A 108 -4.97 -10.61 14.43
N ILE A 109 -5.53 -9.86 15.39
CA ILE A 109 -4.82 -9.42 16.59
C ILE A 109 -4.50 -10.65 17.47
N PRO A 110 -3.23 -10.85 17.89
CA PRO A 110 -2.88 -11.90 18.84
C PRO A 110 -3.64 -11.73 20.17
N LYS A 111 -4.09 -12.83 20.80
CA LYS A 111 -4.88 -12.80 22.04
C LYS A 111 -4.22 -11.95 23.14
N ALA A 112 -2.92 -12.11 23.33
CA ALA A 112 -2.16 -11.38 24.36
C ALA A 112 -2.10 -9.86 24.13
N SER A 113 -2.35 -9.39 22.92
CA SER A 113 -2.21 -7.97 22.54
C SER A 113 -3.54 -7.23 22.49
N ILE A 114 -4.67 -7.91 22.68
CA ILE A 114 -6.01 -7.28 22.59
C ILE A 114 -6.13 -6.11 23.57
N ARG A 115 -5.68 -6.29 24.82
CA ARG A 115 -5.73 -5.21 25.82
C ARG A 115 -4.96 -3.96 25.39
N TYR A 116 -3.74 -4.13 24.86
CA TYR A 116 -2.95 -3.02 24.35
C TYR A 116 -3.65 -2.33 23.16
N VAL A 117 -4.18 -3.11 22.22
CA VAL A 117 -4.89 -2.55 21.06
C VAL A 117 -6.10 -1.75 21.51
N LEU A 118 -6.90 -2.24 22.44
CA LEU A 118 -8.10 -1.55 22.92
C LEU A 118 -7.80 -0.32 23.77
N SER A 119 -6.79 -0.38 24.66
CA SER A 119 -6.52 0.70 25.62
C SER A 119 -5.59 1.79 25.07
N SER A 120 -4.64 1.43 24.24
CA SER A 120 -3.56 2.34 23.81
C SER A 120 -3.67 2.76 22.34
N MET A 121 -4.05 1.82 21.46
CA MET A 121 -4.24 2.11 20.04
C MET A 121 -5.66 2.66 19.75
N ALA A 122 -6.66 2.14 20.47
CA ALA A 122 -8.07 2.54 20.42
C ALA A 122 -8.61 2.67 18.97
N PRO A 123 -8.57 1.60 18.15
CA PRO A 123 -8.98 1.66 16.75
C PRO A 123 -10.49 1.94 16.64
N GLU A 124 -10.89 2.60 15.56
CA GLU A 124 -12.32 2.83 15.30
C GLU A 124 -13.07 1.51 15.10
N VAL A 125 -12.49 0.59 14.33
CA VAL A 125 -13.06 -0.73 14.07
C VAL A 125 -11.98 -1.82 14.11
N ILE A 126 -12.40 -3.01 14.57
CA ILE A 126 -11.61 -4.24 14.52
C ILE A 126 -12.34 -5.25 13.65
N THR A 127 -11.67 -5.85 12.68
CA THR A 127 -12.24 -6.97 11.92
C THR A 127 -12.04 -8.27 12.66
N VAL A 128 -13.10 -9.06 12.71
CA VAL A 128 -13.10 -10.42 13.29
C VAL A 128 -13.45 -11.44 12.21
N PHE A 129 -12.81 -12.61 12.31
CA PHE A 129 -12.99 -13.74 11.39
C PHE A 129 -13.85 -14.86 12.01
N SER A 130 -14.12 -14.79 13.32
CA SER A 130 -14.88 -15.80 14.03
C SER A 130 -15.55 -15.24 15.29
N TYR A 131 -16.47 -16.04 15.85
CA TYR A 131 -17.08 -15.76 17.15
C TYR A 131 -16.05 -15.73 18.28
N GLU A 132 -15.09 -16.65 18.30
CA GLU A 132 -14.05 -16.75 19.34
C GLU A 132 -13.21 -15.49 19.42
N LYS A 133 -12.87 -14.89 18.26
CA LYS A 133 -12.14 -13.62 18.23
C LYS A 133 -13.00 -12.47 18.76
N ALA A 134 -14.26 -12.42 18.38
CA ALA A 134 -15.20 -11.43 18.92
C ALA A 134 -15.39 -11.58 20.44
N LEU A 135 -15.47 -12.80 20.95
CA LEU A 135 -15.55 -13.09 22.39
C LEU A 135 -14.30 -12.61 23.14
N GLN A 136 -13.09 -12.92 22.65
CA GLN A 136 -11.84 -12.43 23.24
C GLN A 136 -11.80 -10.90 23.33
N ILE A 137 -12.26 -10.21 22.30
CA ILE A 137 -12.31 -8.73 22.27
C ILE A 137 -13.36 -8.23 23.26
N SER A 138 -14.54 -8.86 23.29
CA SER A 138 -15.64 -8.51 24.18
C SER A 138 -15.26 -8.60 25.66
N GLU A 139 -14.58 -9.67 26.07
CA GLU A 139 -14.11 -9.88 27.45
C GLU A 139 -13.18 -8.74 27.88
N VAL A 140 -12.18 -8.42 27.05
CA VAL A 140 -11.23 -7.35 27.35
C VAL A 140 -11.89 -5.97 27.30
N ALA A 141 -12.78 -5.71 26.34
CA ALA A 141 -13.51 -4.45 26.24
C ALA A 141 -14.42 -4.23 27.46
N LYS A 142 -15.06 -5.29 27.96
CA LYS A 142 -15.85 -5.27 29.20
C LYS A 142 -14.99 -4.88 30.41
N ASP A 143 -13.82 -5.50 30.56
CA ASP A 143 -12.88 -5.19 31.64
C ASP A 143 -12.39 -3.74 31.59
N LEU A 144 -12.25 -3.17 30.39
CA LEU A 144 -11.85 -1.78 30.18
C LEU A 144 -13.01 -0.79 30.28
N GLY A 145 -14.27 -1.25 30.38
CA GLY A 145 -15.45 -0.41 30.42
C GLY A 145 -15.74 0.34 29.11
N ILE A 146 -15.31 -0.19 27.97
CA ILE A 146 -15.50 0.41 26.64
C ILE A 146 -16.40 -0.46 25.76
N VAL A 147 -16.89 0.10 24.64
CA VAL A 147 -17.59 -0.64 23.58
C VAL A 147 -16.75 -0.56 22.31
N GLN A 148 -16.28 -1.71 21.80
CA GLN A 148 -15.51 -1.80 20.57
C GLN A 148 -16.41 -2.12 19.37
N ASN A 149 -16.30 -1.32 18.31
CA ASN A 149 -16.98 -1.59 17.05
C ASN A 149 -16.25 -2.71 16.27
N LEU A 150 -17.03 -3.63 15.72
CA LEU A 150 -16.53 -4.77 14.96
C LEU A 150 -16.99 -4.72 13.51
N LEU A 151 -16.10 -5.12 12.60
CA LEU A 151 -16.42 -5.51 11.25
C LEU A 151 -16.37 -7.04 11.14
N ILE A 152 -17.33 -7.60 10.45
CA ILE A 152 -17.36 -9.04 10.16
C ILE A 152 -16.68 -9.29 8.84
N ARG A 153 -15.63 -10.11 8.83
CA ARG A 153 -15.08 -10.62 7.56
C ARG A 153 -15.96 -11.73 7.05
N VAL A 154 -16.46 -11.56 5.84
CA VAL A 154 -17.40 -12.50 5.21
C VAL A 154 -16.76 -13.21 4.05
N VAL A 155 -17.09 -14.47 3.88
CA VAL A 155 -16.67 -15.36 2.80
C VAL A 155 -17.90 -15.96 2.13
N GLY A 156 -17.97 -15.87 0.82
CA GLY A 156 -19.02 -16.46 0.01
C GLY A 156 -18.48 -17.45 -1.02
N LYS A 157 -19.37 -18.31 -1.50
CA LYS A 157 -19.02 -19.27 -2.55
C LYS A 157 -18.59 -18.53 -3.83
N GLY A 158 -17.38 -18.82 -4.30
CA GLY A 158 -16.80 -18.21 -5.49
C GLY A 158 -16.01 -16.92 -5.21
N ASP A 159 -15.89 -16.50 -3.95
CA ASP A 159 -15.02 -15.40 -3.59
C ASP A 159 -13.55 -15.72 -3.92
N PHE A 160 -12.82 -14.68 -4.30
CA PHE A 160 -11.40 -14.78 -4.59
C PHE A 160 -10.57 -14.33 -3.38
N PHE A 161 -9.54 -15.09 -3.06
CA PHE A 161 -8.54 -14.70 -2.06
C PHE A 161 -7.14 -14.87 -2.61
N TYR A 162 -6.24 -13.97 -2.23
CA TYR A 162 -4.82 -14.19 -2.47
C TYR A 162 -4.34 -15.38 -1.64
N PRO A 163 -3.34 -16.14 -2.10
CA PRO A 163 -2.78 -17.25 -1.33
C PRO A 163 -2.45 -16.83 0.11
N PHE A 164 -2.83 -17.68 1.07
CA PHE A 164 -2.63 -17.48 2.51
C PHE A 164 -3.41 -16.33 3.14
N GLN A 165 -4.40 -15.73 2.44
CA GLN A 165 -5.27 -14.69 2.98
C GLN A 165 -6.72 -15.17 3.17
N PHE A 166 -6.87 -16.47 3.47
CA PHE A 166 -8.16 -17.11 3.66
C PHE A 166 -8.75 -16.85 5.06
N GLY A 167 -10.04 -17.10 5.19
CA GLY A 167 -10.76 -17.08 6.45
C GLY A 167 -11.73 -15.92 6.56
N GLY A 168 -12.69 -16.11 7.44
CA GLY A 168 -13.85 -15.26 7.67
C GLY A 168 -15.06 -16.12 8.07
N ILE A 169 -16.21 -15.50 8.21
CA ILE A 169 -17.49 -16.17 8.49
C ILE A 169 -18.15 -16.48 7.15
N GLU A 170 -18.41 -17.75 6.89
CA GLU A 170 -19.10 -18.20 5.68
C GLU A 170 -20.54 -17.66 5.63
N GLU A 171 -21.04 -17.34 4.41
CA GLU A 171 -22.43 -16.85 4.25
C GLU A 171 -23.47 -17.81 4.87
N GLU A 172 -23.20 -19.11 4.86
CA GLU A 172 -24.11 -20.15 5.40
C GLU A 172 -24.21 -20.09 6.91
N ASP A 173 -23.12 -19.74 7.62
CA ASP A 173 -23.04 -19.65 9.08
C ASP A 173 -23.28 -18.22 9.60
N LEU A 174 -23.51 -17.27 8.71
CA LEU A 174 -23.51 -15.85 9.01
C LEU A 174 -24.54 -15.47 10.08
N LEU A 175 -25.80 -15.87 9.92
CA LEU A 175 -26.88 -15.48 10.85
C LEU A 175 -26.69 -16.06 12.24
N GLU A 176 -26.28 -17.31 12.33
CA GLU A 176 -26.02 -17.95 13.62
C GLU A 176 -24.83 -17.30 14.33
N THR A 177 -23.71 -17.13 13.61
CA THR A 177 -22.48 -16.62 14.18
C THR A 177 -22.59 -15.14 14.56
N VAL A 178 -23.11 -14.30 13.66
CA VAL A 178 -23.30 -12.87 13.95
C VAL A 178 -24.38 -12.66 15.03
N GLY A 179 -25.46 -13.47 15.02
CA GLY A 179 -26.47 -13.47 16.08
C GLY A 179 -25.89 -13.79 17.46
N LYS A 180 -24.89 -14.68 17.55
CA LYS A 180 -24.14 -14.93 18.80
C LYS A 180 -23.24 -13.75 19.17
N ILE A 181 -22.53 -13.15 18.19
CA ILE A 181 -21.66 -11.98 18.41
C ILE A 181 -22.48 -10.79 18.94
N CYS A 182 -23.67 -10.54 18.41
CA CYS A 182 -24.54 -9.45 18.85
C CYS A 182 -25.01 -9.57 20.31
N LYS A 183 -24.96 -10.77 20.91
CA LYS A 183 -25.28 -11.02 22.33
C LYS A 183 -24.09 -10.78 23.26
N LEU A 184 -22.89 -10.62 22.73
CA LEU A 184 -21.70 -10.34 23.53
C LEU A 184 -21.75 -8.91 24.08
N PRO A 185 -21.36 -8.71 25.36
CA PRO A 185 -21.27 -7.36 25.92
C PRO A 185 -20.10 -6.60 25.35
N SER A 186 -20.17 -5.27 25.40
CA SER A 186 -19.03 -4.38 25.11
C SER A 186 -18.44 -4.49 23.71
N VAL A 187 -19.19 -5.07 22.75
CA VAL A 187 -18.87 -5.05 21.32
C VAL A 187 -20.12 -4.69 20.52
N ARG A 188 -19.92 -4.13 19.33
CA ARG A 188 -21.00 -3.77 18.43
C ARG A 188 -20.62 -4.09 16.98
N VAL A 189 -21.42 -4.88 16.29
CA VAL A 189 -21.27 -5.08 14.85
C VAL A 189 -21.77 -3.85 14.12
N VAL A 190 -20.90 -3.15 13.41
CA VAL A 190 -21.20 -1.93 12.66
C VAL A 190 -21.06 -2.10 11.16
N GLY A 191 -20.45 -3.19 10.71
CA GLY A 191 -20.21 -3.36 9.28
C GLY A 191 -19.64 -4.72 8.90
N VAL A 192 -19.35 -4.80 7.61
CA VAL A 192 -18.80 -6.00 6.96
C VAL A 192 -17.59 -5.63 6.11
N VAL A 193 -16.69 -6.58 5.87
CA VAL A 193 -15.49 -6.42 5.06
C VAL A 193 -15.15 -7.70 4.31
N SER A 194 -14.62 -7.57 3.11
CA SER A 194 -13.94 -8.64 2.38
C SER A 194 -12.77 -8.05 1.57
N PHE A 195 -11.81 -8.88 1.16
CA PHE A 195 -10.66 -8.45 0.36
C PHE A 195 -10.13 -9.59 -0.52
N PRO A 196 -9.87 -9.32 -1.81
CA PRO A 196 -10.09 -8.05 -2.52
C PRO A 196 -11.54 -7.93 -3.04
N CYS A 197 -12.14 -6.75 -2.92
CA CYS A 197 -13.45 -6.48 -3.51
C CYS A 197 -13.38 -5.90 -4.93
N PHE A 198 -12.21 -5.37 -5.29
CA PHE A 198 -11.92 -4.83 -6.61
C PHE A 198 -10.52 -5.25 -7.04
N ARG A 199 -10.36 -5.51 -8.33
CA ARG A 199 -9.09 -5.93 -8.91
C ARG A 199 -8.97 -5.41 -10.34
N PHE A 200 -7.75 -4.98 -10.72
CA PHE A 200 -7.46 -4.58 -12.08
C PHE A 200 -7.50 -5.80 -13.02
N ASP A 201 -8.28 -5.68 -14.07
CA ASP A 201 -8.34 -6.67 -15.16
C ASP A 201 -7.48 -6.18 -16.32
N VAL A 202 -6.41 -6.93 -16.62
CA VAL A 202 -5.43 -6.56 -17.66
C VAL A 202 -6.06 -6.56 -19.06
N LYS A 203 -7.05 -7.45 -19.33
CA LYS A 203 -7.71 -7.53 -20.63
C LYS A 203 -8.68 -6.38 -20.82
N ALA A 204 -9.46 -6.09 -19.77
CA ALA A 204 -10.39 -4.96 -19.78
C ALA A 204 -9.70 -3.59 -19.57
N ARG A 205 -8.42 -3.59 -19.15
CA ARG A 205 -7.62 -2.40 -18.80
C ARG A 205 -8.30 -1.48 -17.79
N LYS A 206 -9.02 -2.04 -16.86
CA LYS A 206 -9.73 -1.29 -15.80
C LYS A 206 -9.91 -2.13 -14.55
N THR A 207 -10.14 -1.47 -13.44
CA THR A 207 -10.46 -2.13 -12.18
C THR A 207 -11.92 -2.59 -12.19
N MET A 208 -12.14 -3.87 -11.87
CA MET A 208 -13.43 -4.54 -11.90
C MET A 208 -13.84 -5.00 -10.50
N PRO A 209 -15.16 -5.01 -10.19
CA PRO A 209 -15.66 -5.62 -8.97
C PRO A 209 -15.44 -7.14 -8.98
N MET A 210 -15.08 -7.68 -7.82
CA MET A 210 -14.88 -9.10 -7.60
C MET A 210 -16.14 -9.75 -6.98
N PRO A 211 -16.29 -11.09 -7.04
CA PRO A 211 -17.38 -11.81 -6.37
C PRO A 211 -17.55 -11.42 -4.90
N ASN A 212 -16.45 -11.19 -4.18
CA ASN A 212 -16.40 -10.72 -2.79
C ASN A 212 -17.27 -9.49 -2.52
N LEU A 213 -17.34 -8.54 -3.43
CA LEU A 213 -18.21 -7.37 -3.29
C LEU A 213 -19.69 -7.77 -3.27
N PHE A 214 -20.08 -8.68 -4.15
CA PHE A 214 -21.47 -9.13 -4.23
C PHE A 214 -21.85 -9.97 -3.01
N THR A 215 -20.92 -10.75 -2.47
CA THR A 215 -21.05 -11.41 -1.17
C THR A 215 -21.30 -10.38 -0.07
N LEU A 216 -20.51 -9.30 0.04
CA LEU A 216 -20.76 -8.24 1.02
C LEU A 216 -22.16 -7.64 0.86
N LYS A 217 -22.61 -7.36 -0.36
CA LYS A 217 -23.93 -6.76 -0.60
C LYS A 217 -25.07 -7.68 -0.19
N ARG A 218 -24.97 -8.99 -0.43
CA ARG A 218 -25.95 -9.97 0.04
C ARG A 218 -25.96 -10.05 1.56
N THR A 219 -24.76 -10.13 2.15
CA THR A 219 -24.58 -10.17 3.62
C THR A 219 -25.21 -8.99 4.32
N VAL A 220 -25.01 -7.76 3.83
CA VAL A 220 -25.62 -6.55 4.41
C VAL A 220 -27.14 -6.70 4.43
N LYS A 221 -27.76 -7.04 3.30
CA LYS A 221 -29.22 -7.23 3.21
C LYS A 221 -29.72 -8.30 4.17
N THR A 222 -28.99 -9.40 4.31
CA THR A 222 -29.35 -10.49 5.22
C THR A 222 -29.26 -10.05 6.68
N LEU A 223 -28.17 -9.40 7.09
CA LEU A 223 -27.99 -8.93 8.47
C LEU A 223 -29.00 -7.85 8.86
N GLU A 224 -29.31 -6.93 7.97
CA GLU A 224 -30.30 -5.88 8.22
C GLU A 224 -31.72 -6.47 8.34
N LYS A 225 -32.09 -7.38 7.41
CA LYS A 225 -33.42 -7.96 7.37
C LYS A 225 -33.69 -8.95 8.53
N GLU A 226 -32.74 -9.87 8.78
CA GLU A 226 -32.98 -11.01 9.67
C GLU A 226 -32.53 -10.72 11.11
N LEU A 227 -31.54 -9.86 11.34
CA LEU A 227 -31.06 -9.49 12.66
C LEU A 227 -31.36 -8.04 13.04
N GLY A 228 -32.01 -7.26 12.19
CA GLY A 228 -32.35 -5.86 12.45
C GLY A 228 -31.12 -4.95 12.66
N LEU A 229 -29.95 -5.35 12.16
CA LEU A 229 -28.72 -4.59 12.32
C LEU A 229 -28.74 -3.35 11.42
N ARG A 230 -28.18 -2.25 11.93
CA ARG A 230 -27.87 -1.08 11.12
C ARG A 230 -26.41 -1.15 10.65
N ILE A 231 -26.19 -1.56 9.42
CA ILE A 231 -24.86 -1.63 8.83
C ILE A 231 -24.47 -0.24 8.32
N THR A 232 -23.45 0.36 8.95
CA THR A 232 -22.95 1.70 8.61
C THR A 232 -21.64 1.64 7.84
N GLN A 233 -20.93 0.50 7.87
CA GLN A 233 -19.66 0.33 7.20
C GLN A 233 -19.67 -0.89 6.28
N ILE A 234 -19.57 -0.63 4.98
CA ILE A 234 -19.30 -1.63 3.94
C ILE A 234 -17.89 -1.34 3.45
N ASN A 235 -16.91 -2.05 4.01
CA ASN A 235 -15.51 -1.84 3.70
C ASN A 235 -15.10 -2.79 2.55
N ALA A 236 -14.85 -2.21 1.38
CA ALA A 236 -14.58 -2.96 0.16
C ALA A 236 -13.25 -2.51 -0.49
N PRO A 237 -12.10 -2.84 0.12
CA PRO A 237 -10.81 -2.39 -0.38
C PRO A 237 -10.39 -3.11 -1.68
N GLY A 238 -9.58 -2.40 -2.47
CA GLY A 238 -8.96 -2.85 -3.72
C GLY A 238 -8.85 -1.70 -4.72
N ASP A 239 -7.64 -1.43 -5.20
CA ASP A 239 -7.33 -0.40 -6.23
C ASP A 239 -8.06 0.95 -6.05
N SER A 240 -8.03 1.48 -4.83
CA SER A 240 -8.81 2.65 -4.39
C SER A 240 -8.20 3.96 -4.89
N SER A 241 -8.29 4.26 -6.20
CA SER A 241 -7.89 5.53 -6.81
C SER A 241 -9.06 6.52 -6.90
N ALA A 242 -8.79 7.79 -7.18
CA ALA A 242 -9.81 8.82 -7.40
C ALA A 242 -10.80 8.43 -8.51
N GLN A 243 -10.29 7.78 -9.56
CA GLN A 243 -11.09 7.28 -10.70
C GLN A 243 -12.18 6.28 -10.27
N MET A 244 -12.01 5.60 -9.13
CA MET A 244 -12.92 4.56 -8.66
C MET A 244 -14.08 5.09 -7.81
N MET A 245 -14.06 6.33 -7.34
CA MET A 245 -14.97 6.81 -6.30
C MET A 245 -16.44 6.81 -6.73
N ASP A 246 -16.74 7.10 -8.00
CA ASP A 246 -18.12 7.00 -8.50
C ASP A 246 -18.61 5.55 -8.52
N GLN A 247 -17.78 4.62 -8.97
CA GLN A 247 -18.11 3.20 -8.99
C GLN A 247 -18.32 2.64 -7.57
N PHE A 248 -17.51 3.06 -6.59
CA PHE A 248 -17.71 2.67 -5.20
C PHE A 248 -19.08 3.13 -4.69
N ARG A 249 -19.45 4.37 -4.92
CA ARG A 249 -20.76 4.92 -4.56
C ARG A 249 -21.91 4.15 -5.21
N GLU A 250 -21.86 3.94 -6.52
CA GLU A 250 -22.88 3.22 -7.29
C GLU A 250 -23.09 1.79 -6.78
N LEU A 251 -22.01 1.16 -6.33
CA LEU A 251 -22.04 -0.20 -5.80
C LEU A 251 -22.36 -0.27 -4.30
N GLY A 252 -22.56 0.88 -3.64
CA GLY A 252 -22.96 0.97 -2.22
C GLY A 252 -21.81 0.73 -1.23
N VAL A 253 -20.56 0.90 -1.68
CA VAL A 253 -19.39 0.88 -0.80
C VAL A 253 -19.37 2.16 0.02
N THR A 254 -19.00 2.07 1.30
CA THR A 254 -18.92 3.24 2.20
C THR A 254 -17.50 3.54 2.66
N HIS A 255 -16.62 2.53 2.70
CA HIS A 255 -15.23 2.65 3.17
C HIS A 255 -14.27 1.97 2.21
N VAL A 256 -13.15 2.63 1.94
CA VAL A 256 -12.06 2.10 1.10
C VAL A 256 -10.70 2.43 1.70
N GLU A 257 -9.65 1.72 1.24
CA GLU A 257 -8.33 1.74 1.85
C GLU A 257 -7.24 2.06 0.80
N PRO A 258 -7.17 3.32 0.30
CA PRO A 258 -6.13 3.71 -0.63
C PRO A 258 -4.73 3.56 -0.02
N GLY A 259 -3.79 3.08 -0.83
CA GLY A 259 -2.37 2.97 -0.49
C GLY A 259 -1.53 3.34 -1.71
N ASN A 260 -1.44 2.45 -2.70
CA ASN A 260 -0.71 2.71 -3.95
C ASN A 260 -1.24 3.92 -4.76
N ALA A 261 -2.48 4.32 -4.54
CA ALA A 261 -3.04 5.49 -5.21
C ALA A 261 -2.30 6.77 -4.79
N PHE A 262 -1.90 6.91 -3.52
CA PHE A 262 -1.13 8.08 -3.05
C PHE A 262 0.22 8.23 -3.76
N THR A 263 0.79 7.13 -4.24
CA THR A 263 2.06 7.12 -4.96
C THR A 263 1.89 7.02 -6.47
N GLY A 264 0.65 7.02 -6.98
CA GLY A 264 0.36 6.90 -8.41
C GLY A 264 0.78 5.56 -8.99
N THR A 265 0.68 4.47 -8.21
CA THR A 265 1.16 3.15 -8.58
C THR A 265 0.14 2.02 -8.38
N THR A 266 -1.16 2.30 -8.50
CA THR A 266 -2.11 1.20 -8.68
C THR A 266 -1.86 0.51 -10.03
N PRO A 267 -2.29 -0.73 -10.25
CA PRO A 267 -2.10 -1.39 -11.53
C PRO A 267 -2.57 -0.57 -12.73
N TRP A 268 -3.66 0.15 -12.56
CA TRP A 268 -4.23 0.96 -13.63
C TRP A 268 -3.30 2.08 -14.10
N HIS A 269 -2.54 2.70 -13.18
CA HIS A 269 -1.57 3.74 -13.51
C HIS A 269 -0.45 3.29 -14.48
N ALA A 270 -0.17 1.99 -14.56
CA ALA A 270 0.78 1.46 -15.53
C ALA A 270 0.25 1.45 -16.97
N PHE A 271 -1.07 1.60 -17.15
CA PHE A 271 -1.75 1.50 -18.45
C PHE A 271 -2.35 2.82 -18.91
N GLU A 272 -2.80 3.66 -17.98
CA GLU A 272 -3.52 4.90 -18.28
C GLU A 272 -3.11 6.05 -17.35
N ASP A 273 -3.31 7.27 -17.82
CA ASP A 273 -3.09 8.48 -17.04
C ASP A 273 -4.29 8.76 -16.14
N LEU A 274 -4.23 8.25 -14.92
CA LEU A 274 -5.21 8.57 -13.89
C LEU A 274 -4.95 9.97 -13.28
N PRO A 275 -5.89 10.51 -12.50
CA PRO A 275 -5.72 11.81 -11.84
C PRO A 275 -4.44 11.89 -11.00
N GLU A 276 -4.12 10.84 -10.25
CA GLU A 276 -2.89 10.76 -9.48
C GLU A 276 -1.67 10.62 -10.39
N LYS A 277 -0.56 11.20 -9.99
CA LYS A 277 0.71 11.13 -10.70
C LYS A 277 1.73 10.26 -9.94
N PRO A 278 2.72 9.67 -10.65
CA PRO A 278 3.80 8.95 -9.98
C PRO A 278 4.51 9.84 -8.97
N ALA A 279 4.58 9.38 -7.73
CA ALA A 279 5.16 10.11 -6.61
C ALA A 279 6.37 9.39 -5.99
N TRP A 280 6.80 8.27 -6.55
CA TRP A 280 7.98 7.56 -6.09
C TRP A 280 8.68 6.77 -7.19
N LEU A 281 9.93 6.41 -6.91
CA LEU A 281 10.74 5.49 -7.69
C LEU A 281 11.64 4.67 -6.76
N TYR A 282 12.25 3.59 -7.26
CA TYR A 282 13.30 2.88 -6.55
C TYR A 282 14.66 3.24 -7.16
N LEU A 283 15.54 3.76 -6.30
CA LEU A 283 16.92 4.14 -6.60
C LEU A 283 17.88 3.05 -6.16
N SER A 284 18.76 2.65 -7.05
CA SER A 284 19.88 1.76 -6.81
C SER A 284 21.15 2.31 -7.45
N GLU A 285 22.22 1.52 -7.39
CA GLU A 285 23.56 1.85 -7.88
C GLU A 285 24.21 0.62 -8.51
N ILE A 286 24.98 0.78 -9.57
CA ILE A 286 25.81 -0.29 -10.13
C ILE A 286 26.95 -0.61 -9.17
N SER A 287 26.88 -1.81 -8.59
CA SER A 287 27.89 -2.34 -7.68
C SER A 287 29.12 -2.90 -8.39
N HIS A 288 28.89 -3.64 -9.47
CA HIS A 288 29.95 -4.31 -10.24
C HIS A 288 29.48 -4.67 -11.65
N ILE A 289 30.43 -5.05 -12.51
CA ILE A 289 30.20 -5.42 -13.89
C ILE A 289 30.81 -6.81 -14.09
N ASP A 290 30.11 -7.69 -14.80
CA ASP A 290 30.59 -9.01 -15.22
C ASP A 290 30.23 -9.24 -16.69
N GLY A 291 31.24 -9.33 -17.55
CA GLY A 291 31.07 -9.35 -19.01
C GLY A 291 30.35 -8.10 -19.51
N ASP A 292 29.29 -8.30 -20.28
CA ASP A 292 28.47 -7.20 -20.82
C ASP A 292 27.38 -6.74 -19.82
N ASN A 293 27.20 -7.40 -18.68
CA ASN A 293 26.12 -7.10 -17.73
C ASN A 293 26.63 -6.31 -16.52
N ALA A 294 25.76 -5.47 -15.96
CA ALA A 294 25.99 -4.80 -14.71
C ALA A 294 25.00 -5.28 -13.63
N TYR A 295 25.40 -5.15 -12.39
CA TYR A 295 24.62 -5.61 -11.22
C TYR A 295 24.35 -4.44 -10.28
N ALA A 296 23.07 -4.11 -10.16
CA ALA A 296 22.60 -3.04 -9.28
C ALA A 296 22.27 -3.58 -7.91
N ILE A 297 22.61 -2.86 -6.85
CA ILE A 297 22.32 -3.20 -5.45
C ILE A 297 20.80 -3.44 -5.27
N GLY A 298 20.44 -4.59 -4.75
CA GLY A 298 19.06 -4.97 -4.47
C GLY A 298 18.60 -4.62 -3.05
N GLY A 299 17.41 -5.08 -2.71
CA GLY A 299 16.76 -4.88 -1.41
C GLY A 299 15.33 -4.35 -1.51
N GLY A 300 15.03 -3.58 -2.55
CA GLY A 300 13.70 -3.08 -2.86
C GLY A 300 13.13 -3.60 -4.18
N LEU A 301 13.85 -4.47 -4.87
CA LEU A 301 13.41 -5.08 -6.13
C LEU A 301 12.41 -6.22 -5.92
N MET A 302 12.43 -6.85 -4.74
CA MET A 302 11.42 -7.84 -4.36
C MET A 302 10.13 -7.09 -4.02
N SER A 303 9.28 -6.89 -5.00
CA SER A 303 7.89 -6.56 -4.73
C SER A 303 7.22 -7.82 -4.17
N GLY A 304 6.39 -7.72 -3.16
CA GLY A 304 5.67 -8.85 -2.56
C GLY A 304 4.67 -9.54 -3.53
N ASP A 305 5.07 -9.71 -4.79
CA ASP A 305 4.27 -10.26 -5.86
C ASP A 305 4.29 -11.77 -5.78
N SER A 306 3.16 -12.32 -5.39
CA SER A 306 2.89 -13.73 -5.57
C SER A 306 3.01 -14.08 -7.07
N PRO A 307 3.64 -15.21 -7.46
CA PRO A 307 3.60 -15.71 -8.83
C PRO A 307 2.19 -15.96 -9.37
N MET A 308 1.18 -15.90 -8.52
CA MET A 308 -0.25 -16.00 -8.83
C MET A 308 -0.98 -14.64 -8.87
N GLY A 309 -0.31 -13.53 -8.59
CA GLY A 309 -0.91 -12.19 -8.59
C GLY A 309 -0.97 -11.55 -9.97
N ILE A 310 -1.73 -10.46 -10.08
CA ILE A 310 -1.85 -9.63 -11.29
C ILE A 310 -0.50 -9.11 -11.79
N TRP A 311 0.46 -9.00 -10.89
CA TRP A 311 1.83 -8.56 -11.13
C TRP A 311 2.65 -9.60 -11.88
N SER A 312 2.40 -10.91 -11.68
CA SER A 312 3.02 -11.94 -12.48
C SER A 312 2.63 -11.79 -13.95
N THR A 313 1.45 -11.23 -14.24
CA THR A 313 1.00 -10.94 -15.60
C THR A 313 1.71 -9.74 -16.22
N LEU A 314 2.07 -8.73 -15.40
CA LEU A 314 2.81 -7.56 -15.84
C LEU A 314 4.34 -7.82 -15.90
N TYR A 315 4.85 -8.74 -15.08
CA TYR A 315 6.26 -9.04 -14.93
C TYR A 315 6.54 -10.55 -15.03
N HIS A 316 5.97 -11.21 -16.03
CA HIS A 316 5.99 -12.66 -16.20
C HIS A 316 7.37 -13.32 -16.14
N ASN A 317 8.45 -12.59 -16.43
CA ASN A 317 9.79 -13.15 -16.53
C ASN A 317 10.79 -12.49 -15.58
N HIS A 318 10.32 -11.83 -14.50
CA HIS A 318 11.20 -11.00 -13.66
C HIS A 318 11.91 -9.86 -14.42
N ARG A 319 11.66 -9.72 -15.71
CA ARG A 319 12.23 -8.70 -16.58
C ARG A 319 11.43 -7.40 -16.47
N LEU A 320 12.17 -6.30 -16.43
CA LEU A 320 11.62 -4.95 -16.35
C LEU A 320 12.58 -3.99 -17.07
N ASN A 321 12.20 -2.71 -17.13
CA ASN A 321 13.10 -1.69 -17.60
C ASN A 321 13.67 -0.90 -16.43
N ALA A 322 14.90 -0.41 -16.60
CA ALA A 322 15.56 0.53 -15.71
C ALA A 322 16.12 1.70 -16.52
N LEU A 323 16.44 2.79 -15.85
CA LEU A 323 17.35 3.82 -16.39
C LEU A 323 18.66 3.70 -15.65
N SER A 324 19.81 3.88 -16.35
CA SER A 324 21.12 3.83 -15.72
C SER A 324 22.04 4.94 -16.22
N GLY A 325 22.79 5.57 -15.31
CA GLY A 325 23.78 6.58 -15.61
C GLY A 325 24.01 7.55 -14.45
N ASP A 326 25.02 8.39 -14.61
CA ASP A 326 25.45 9.42 -13.66
C ASP A 326 24.92 10.82 -13.98
N ASN A 327 24.41 11.03 -15.18
CA ASN A 327 24.10 12.35 -15.71
C ASN A 327 22.60 12.61 -15.75
N VAL A 328 22.18 13.68 -15.09
CA VAL A 328 20.79 14.11 -14.90
C VAL A 328 20.07 14.38 -16.23
N ASP A 329 20.76 14.94 -17.22
CA ASP A 329 20.15 15.32 -18.49
C ASP A 329 19.99 14.15 -19.45
N SER A 330 20.89 13.17 -19.39
CA SER A 330 20.90 12.02 -20.29
C SER A 330 20.13 10.81 -19.74
N ILE A 331 19.96 10.70 -18.40
CA ILE A 331 19.40 9.52 -17.74
C ILE A 331 18.04 9.12 -18.29
N LEU A 332 17.17 10.08 -18.60
CA LEU A 332 15.82 9.82 -19.12
C LEU A 332 15.79 9.07 -20.45
N ARG A 333 16.90 9.06 -21.20
CA ARG A 333 17.05 8.39 -22.51
C ARG A 333 17.82 7.06 -22.41
N ARG A 334 18.41 6.76 -21.25
CA ARG A 334 19.25 5.57 -21.03
C ARG A 334 18.43 4.42 -20.47
N LYS A 335 17.41 4.00 -21.22
CA LYS A 335 16.54 2.88 -20.85
C LYS A 335 17.22 1.56 -21.17
N ILE A 336 17.26 0.67 -20.19
CA ILE A 336 17.99 -0.60 -20.22
C ILE A 336 17.05 -1.72 -19.80
N LEU A 337 17.19 -2.89 -20.42
CA LEU A 337 16.53 -4.10 -19.95
C LEU A 337 17.17 -4.55 -18.64
N ALA A 338 16.36 -4.81 -17.65
CA ALA A 338 16.77 -5.29 -16.34
C ALA A 338 16.04 -6.57 -15.96
N GLU A 339 16.59 -7.28 -14.99
CA GLU A 339 15.94 -8.44 -14.39
C GLU A 339 16.14 -8.41 -12.88
N ARG A 340 15.05 -8.67 -12.14
CA ARG A 340 15.07 -8.82 -10.68
C ARG A 340 15.23 -10.30 -10.31
N SER A 341 15.86 -10.56 -9.18
CA SER A 341 15.97 -11.93 -8.64
C SER A 341 14.58 -12.51 -8.31
N GLY A 342 14.38 -13.79 -8.61
CA GLY A 342 13.24 -14.57 -8.13
C GLY A 342 13.39 -15.09 -6.70
N TYR A 343 14.55 -14.83 -6.08
CA TYR A 343 14.91 -15.22 -4.70
C TYR A 343 15.21 -13.98 -3.86
N ILE A 344 16.19 -14.08 -2.96
CA ILE A 344 16.68 -12.92 -2.20
C ILE A 344 17.32 -11.95 -3.20
N ASP A 345 16.83 -10.73 -3.23
CA ASP A 345 17.27 -9.68 -4.13
C ASP A 345 18.55 -8.98 -3.63
N TYR A 346 19.67 -9.70 -3.67
CA TYR A 346 20.98 -9.08 -3.39
C TYR A 346 21.32 -8.06 -4.47
N TYR A 347 21.08 -8.43 -5.74
CA TYR A 347 21.31 -7.60 -6.92
C TYR A 347 20.21 -7.76 -7.94
N GLY A 348 19.97 -6.70 -8.71
CA GLY A 348 19.25 -6.74 -9.97
C GLY A 348 20.26 -6.78 -11.13
N THR A 349 19.96 -7.54 -12.19
CA THR A 349 20.80 -7.59 -13.40
C THR A 349 20.36 -6.51 -14.39
N LEU A 350 21.33 -5.78 -14.95
CA LEU A 350 21.14 -4.89 -16.08
C LEU A 350 21.82 -5.55 -17.29
N TYR A 351 21.06 -5.74 -18.35
CA TYR A 351 21.58 -6.37 -19.56
C TYR A 351 22.22 -5.35 -20.47
N GLY A 352 23.55 -5.43 -20.61
CA GLY A 352 24.29 -4.61 -21.54
C GLY A 352 24.15 -5.10 -22.98
N ASN A 353 24.51 -4.22 -23.88
CA ASN A 353 24.80 -4.52 -25.27
C ASN A 353 26.04 -3.69 -25.66
N ARG A 354 26.57 -3.88 -26.85
CA ARG A 354 27.77 -3.18 -27.31
C ARG A 354 27.66 -1.65 -27.35
N GLU A 355 26.45 -1.10 -27.17
CA GLU A 355 26.17 0.34 -27.23
C GLU A 355 25.99 0.96 -25.83
N VAL A 356 25.88 0.13 -24.79
CA VAL A 356 25.68 0.58 -23.41
C VAL A 356 26.96 0.43 -22.62
N GLU A 357 27.52 1.53 -22.23
CA GLU A 357 28.66 1.59 -21.31
C GLU A 357 28.14 1.75 -19.87
N PHE A 358 28.51 0.85 -18.99
CA PHE A 358 28.23 0.90 -17.56
C PHE A 358 29.44 1.38 -16.78
N SER A 359 29.20 2.11 -15.69
CA SER A 359 30.23 2.46 -14.72
C SER A 359 29.78 2.07 -13.31
N VAL A 360 30.69 1.54 -12.50
CA VAL A 360 30.43 1.32 -11.07
C VAL A 360 30.17 2.67 -10.42
N GLY A 361 29.09 2.76 -9.63
CA GLY A 361 28.61 4.01 -9.02
C GLY A 361 27.53 4.73 -9.84
N ASP A 362 27.23 4.29 -11.08
CA ASP A 362 26.09 4.84 -11.83
C ASP A 362 24.78 4.63 -11.07
N SER A 363 23.94 5.65 -11.07
CA SER A 363 22.57 5.55 -10.55
C SER A 363 21.74 4.59 -11.40
N VAL A 364 20.91 3.78 -10.75
CA VAL A 364 19.93 2.91 -11.41
C VAL A 364 18.54 3.23 -10.91
N ILE A 365 17.63 3.56 -11.82
CA ILE A 365 16.26 3.95 -11.50
C ILE A 365 15.28 2.90 -12.00
N TYR A 366 14.42 2.43 -11.12
CA TYR A 366 13.32 1.52 -11.44
C TYR A 366 11.98 2.18 -11.13
N GLY A 367 11.02 2.02 -12.04
CA GLY A 367 9.61 2.32 -11.81
C GLY A 367 8.88 1.04 -11.37
N LEU A 368 8.59 0.93 -10.10
CA LEU A 368 7.99 -0.27 -9.51
C LEU A 368 6.74 0.08 -8.71
N ARG A 369 5.81 -0.88 -8.62
CA ARG A 369 4.87 -0.93 -7.52
C ARG A 369 5.51 -1.71 -6.38
N ASN A 370 5.96 -1.04 -5.37
CA ASN A 370 6.62 -1.69 -4.25
C ASN A 370 5.67 -1.86 -3.05
N GLN A 371 6.00 -2.80 -2.20
CA GLN A 371 5.45 -2.93 -0.87
C GLN A 371 6.62 -2.90 0.11
N VAL A 372 7.01 -1.68 0.48
CA VAL A 372 8.22 -1.43 1.27
C VAL A 372 8.26 -2.24 2.55
N PHE A 373 7.12 -2.50 3.16
CA PHE A 373 7.03 -3.21 4.44
C PHE A 373 7.63 -4.63 4.43
N VAL A 374 7.73 -5.29 3.27
CA VAL A 374 8.36 -6.62 3.10
C VAL A 374 9.74 -6.55 2.46
N SER A 375 10.22 -5.36 2.13
CA SER A 375 11.52 -5.15 1.50
C SER A 375 12.61 -4.79 2.50
N ARG A 376 13.85 -4.67 2.01
CA ARG A 376 14.98 -4.11 2.77
C ARG A 376 15.30 -2.67 2.35
N ALA A 377 14.46 -2.07 1.50
CA ALA A 377 14.68 -0.72 1.01
C ALA A 377 14.47 0.33 2.11
N ASN A 378 15.26 1.37 2.06
CA ASN A 378 15.02 2.61 2.78
C ASN A 378 13.93 3.43 2.10
N VAL A 379 13.35 4.39 2.81
CA VAL A 379 12.40 5.36 2.26
C VAL A 379 12.98 6.76 2.47
N ALA A 380 13.37 7.39 1.37
CA ALA A 380 13.89 8.75 1.37
C ALA A 380 12.77 9.73 1.00
N ILE A 381 12.50 10.68 1.87
CA ILE A 381 11.43 11.66 1.69
C ILE A 381 12.03 12.97 1.18
N VAL A 382 11.65 13.37 0.00
CA VAL A 382 12.11 14.61 -0.64
C VAL A 382 10.93 15.53 -0.89
N LYS A 383 11.06 16.79 -0.48
CA LYS A 383 10.10 17.86 -0.72
C LYS A 383 10.70 18.89 -1.67
N GLY A 384 9.86 19.65 -2.38
CA GLY A 384 10.31 20.74 -3.25
C GLY A 384 10.81 20.29 -4.63
N ILE A 385 10.58 19.05 -5.04
CA ILE A 385 11.01 18.53 -6.36
C ILE A 385 10.36 19.33 -7.49
N GLN A 386 9.06 19.56 -7.41
CA GLN A 386 8.30 20.25 -8.46
C GLN A 386 8.63 21.75 -8.54
N SER A 387 9.16 22.32 -7.47
CA SER A 387 9.64 23.72 -7.43
C SER A 387 11.12 23.87 -7.74
N HIS A 388 11.81 22.79 -8.14
CA HIS A 388 13.25 22.74 -8.40
C HIS A 388 14.13 23.17 -7.22
N LYS A 389 13.66 22.97 -6.00
CA LYS A 389 14.35 23.20 -4.74
C LYS A 389 14.24 21.99 -3.83
N PRO A 390 14.78 20.83 -4.25
CA PRO A 390 14.63 19.59 -3.50
C PRO A 390 15.34 19.66 -2.15
N VAL A 391 14.63 19.23 -1.10
CA VAL A 391 15.14 19.12 0.27
C VAL A 391 14.83 17.70 0.77
N LEU A 392 15.88 16.99 1.21
CA LEU A 392 15.73 15.71 1.90
C LEU A 392 15.25 15.95 3.32
N LEU A 393 14.03 15.49 3.64
CA LEU A 393 13.46 15.61 4.98
C LEU A 393 13.98 14.50 5.91
N GLY A 394 14.31 13.34 5.37
CA GLY A 394 14.85 12.22 6.12
C GLY A 394 14.88 10.94 5.31
N ILE A 395 15.63 9.97 5.85
CA ILE A 395 15.69 8.59 5.36
C ILE A 395 15.19 7.71 6.48
N PHE A 396 14.32 6.76 6.15
CA PHE A 396 13.64 5.91 7.12
C PHE A 396 13.80 4.44 6.72
N ASP A 397 13.80 3.55 7.68
CA ASP A 397 13.69 2.12 7.42
C ASP A 397 12.24 1.72 7.05
N ARG A 398 12.05 0.47 6.70
CA ARG A 398 10.74 -0.11 6.36
C ARG A 398 9.71 -0.09 7.51
N LEU A 399 10.14 0.18 8.73
CA LEU A 399 9.31 0.31 9.93
C LEU A 399 9.00 1.77 10.28
N GLY A 400 9.46 2.72 9.44
CA GLY A 400 9.27 4.15 9.66
C GLY A 400 10.19 4.77 10.70
N ASN A 401 11.25 4.06 11.12
CA ASN A 401 12.25 4.63 12.01
C ASN A 401 13.25 5.47 11.19
N PRO A 402 13.65 6.65 11.68
CA PRO A 402 14.67 7.46 11.01
C PRO A 402 16.02 6.74 11.03
N ILE A 403 16.75 6.85 9.94
CA ILE A 403 18.12 6.35 9.79
C ILE A 403 19.09 7.53 9.88
N GLU A 404 20.15 7.38 10.65
CA GLU A 404 21.18 8.41 10.73
C GLU A 404 21.91 8.58 9.39
N THR A 405 21.96 9.80 8.89
CA THR A 405 22.58 10.11 7.59
C THR A 405 24.11 9.99 7.63
N SER A 406 24.73 9.97 8.81
CA SER A 406 26.16 9.71 9.00
C SER A 406 26.62 8.37 8.40
N PHE A 407 25.74 7.37 8.28
CA PHE A 407 26.05 6.11 7.59
C PHE A 407 26.22 6.25 6.08
N PHE A 408 25.83 7.38 5.51
CA PHE A 408 25.83 7.63 4.06
C PHE A 408 26.80 8.74 3.64
N GLY A 409 27.83 9.02 4.49
CA GLY A 409 28.90 9.95 4.14
C GLY A 409 28.59 11.43 4.41
N ARG A 410 27.63 11.72 5.28
CA ARG A 410 27.30 13.08 5.76
C ARG A 410 27.69 13.31 7.21
#